data_f0fa54fb0b571894e4d9dc0d3604e21c
#
_entry.id   f0fa54fb0b571894e4d9dc0d3604e21c
#
_cell.length_a   1.000
_cell.length_b   1.000
_cell.length_c   1.000
_cell.angle_alpha   90.00
_cell.angle_beta   90.00
_cell.angle_gamma   90.00
#
_symmetry.space_group_name_H-M   'P 1'
#
loop_
_entity.id
_entity.type
_entity.pdbx_description
1 polymer ?
#
loop_
_entity_poly.entity_id
_entity_poly.type
_entity_poly.pdbx_seq_one_letter_code
_entity_poly.pdbx_strand_id
1 'polypeptide(L)'
;LNMEEELHKRIIGQDEAVKAVSRAIRRTRAGLKDPRRPSGSFIFAGPSGVGKTELSKSLANFLFGSDDDLIQIDMGEFHDRFTASRLFGAPPGYVGYEEGGQLTEKVRRKPFSVVLFDEIEKAHKEIYNTLLQVLEDGRLTDGQGRNVDFKNTVLIFTSNLGTQDISKAVGLGFSGSSETDSDAQYERMKNKVNDELKKHFRPEFLNRIDEIVVFHQLTQEQIVEMVELLIGRVEKQLSDRDMGIELTQKAKDLLAKRGFDPVLGARPLRRTIQREIEDQLSEKILYGEIGAGEIITVDVEGWDGESKDNSAAKFTFTPRPRPLPEGTFDEELEDLEDTVVREADEEASSDEPDTISPDVLGESGSDSADESHNDDGDDGNPPPAGAGAGQPL
;
A
#
# COMPACT_ATOMS: atom_id res chain seq x y z
N LEU A 1 -17.23 -7.23 11.22
CA LEU A 1 -16.88 -8.41 12.03
C LEU A 1 -15.51 -8.99 11.65
N ASN A 2 -15.03 -8.83 10.42
CA ASN A 2 -13.76 -9.38 9.93
C ASN A 2 -12.58 -8.39 9.96
N MET A 3 -12.56 -7.47 10.93
CA MET A 3 -11.53 -6.44 10.99
C MET A 3 -10.12 -7.04 11.13
N GLU A 4 -9.95 -8.06 11.95
CA GLU A 4 -8.66 -8.71 12.17
C GLU A 4 -8.15 -9.36 10.88
N GLU A 5 -9.02 -10.10 10.18
CA GLU A 5 -8.69 -10.73 8.89
C GLU A 5 -8.31 -9.69 7.81
N GLU A 6 -9.06 -8.59 7.72
CA GLU A 6 -8.76 -7.52 6.77
C GLU A 6 -7.42 -6.83 7.08
N LEU A 7 -7.12 -6.60 8.35
CA LEU A 7 -5.83 -6.02 8.73
C LEU A 7 -4.68 -7.01 8.44
N HIS A 8 -4.87 -8.31 8.65
CA HIS A 8 -3.85 -9.33 8.36
C HIS A 8 -3.56 -9.55 6.87
N LYS A 9 -4.42 -9.10 5.97
CA LYS A 9 -4.09 -9.06 4.52
C LYS A 9 -2.87 -8.18 4.20
N ARG A 10 -2.53 -7.24 5.08
CA ARG A 10 -1.43 -6.28 4.90
C ARG A 10 -0.40 -6.34 6.01
N ILE A 11 -0.77 -6.87 7.17
CA ILE A 11 0.08 -6.94 8.36
C ILE A 11 0.46 -8.39 8.61
N ILE A 12 1.75 -8.65 8.51
CA ILE A 12 2.32 -9.96 8.79
C ILE A 12 2.70 -10.04 10.27
N GLY A 13 2.26 -11.11 10.93
CA GLY A 13 2.43 -11.26 12.37
C GLY A 13 1.68 -10.21 13.18
N GLN A 14 2.18 -9.85 14.35
CA GLN A 14 1.61 -8.80 15.22
C GLN A 14 0.17 -9.07 15.67
N ASP A 15 -0.20 -10.35 15.89
CA ASP A 15 -1.57 -10.77 16.19
C ASP A 15 -2.15 -10.06 17.41
N GLU A 16 -1.36 -9.91 18.46
CA GLU A 16 -1.79 -9.21 19.68
C GLU A 16 -2.05 -7.72 19.43
N ALA A 17 -1.23 -7.09 18.59
CA ALA A 17 -1.43 -5.69 18.20
C ALA A 17 -2.73 -5.51 17.40
N VAL A 18 -2.96 -6.37 16.42
CA VAL A 18 -4.18 -6.35 15.59
C VAL A 18 -5.42 -6.61 16.44
N LYS A 19 -5.38 -7.60 17.33
CA LYS A 19 -6.49 -7.91 18.27
C LYS A 19 -6.79 -6.76 19.23
N ALA A 20 -5.74 -6.12 19.80
CA ALA A 20 -5.91 -5.01 20.74
C ALA A 20 -6.59 -3.81 20.07
N VAL A 21 -6.11 -3.42 18.89
CA VAL A 21 -6.71 -2.34 18.09
C VAL A 21 -8.15 -2.65 17.71
N SER A 22 -8.39 -3.84 17.17
CA SER A 22 -9.72 -4.29 16.76
C SER A 22 -10.72 -4.29 17.90
N ARG A 23 -10.32 -4.73 19.08
CA ARG A 23 -11.13 -4.72 20.29
C ARG A 23 -11.50 -3.29 20.72
N ALA A 24 -10.55 -2.38 20.72
CA ALA A 24 -10.79 -0.99 21.11
C ALA A 24 -11.73 -0.28 20.13
N ILE A 25 -11.54 -0.47 18.82
CA ILE A 25 -12.43 0.09 17.79
C ILE A 25 -13.85 -0.50 17.90
N ARG A 26 -13.98 -1.81 18.15
CA ARG A 26 -15.29 -2.41 18.38
C ARG A 26 -16.02 -1.81 19.58
N ARG A 27 -15.31 -1.54 20.70
CA ARG A 27 -15.90 -0.85 21.87
C ARG A 27 -16.46 0.53 21.52
N THR A 28 -15.70 1.29 20.73
CA THR A 28 -16.13 2.63 20.28
C THR A 28 -17.37 2.55 19.38
N ARG A 29 -17.37 1.62 18.41
CA ARG A 29 -18.51 1.44 17.50
C ARG A 29 -19.77 0.91 18.21
N ALA A 30 -19.61 0.20 19.31
CA ALA A 30 -20.71 -0.25 20.16
C ALA A 30 -21.29 0.87 21.04
N GLY A 31 -20.76 2.11 20.97
CA GLY A 31 -21.24 3.24 21.79
C GLY A 31 -20.82 3.16 23.26
N LEU A 32 -19.85 2.31 23.61
CA LEU A 32 -19.38 2.10 24.97
C LEU A 32 -18.25 3.07 25.38
N LYS A 33 -17.93 4.04 24.55
CA LYS A 33 -16.91 5.05 24.79
C LYS A 33 -17.57 6.45 24.96
N ASP A 34 -16.91 7.34 25.72
CA ASP A 34 -17.33 8.74 25.85
C ASP A 34 -17.37 9.40 24.44
N PRO A 35 -18.54 9.87 23.98
CA PRO A 35 -18.70 10.43 22.63
C PRO A 35 -17.97 11.74 22.42
N ARG A 36 -17.47 12.37 23.47
CA ARG A 36 -16.68 13.61 23.38
C ARG A 36 -15.23 13.33 22.99
N ARG A 37 -14.73 12.13 23.23
CA ARG A 37 -13.33 11.75 22.95
C ARG A 37 -13.16 11.29 21.52
N PRO A 38 -11.92 11.32 20.98
CA PRO A 38 -11.60 10.71 19.68
C PRO A 38 -12.07 9.26 19.58
N SER A 39 -12.37 8.78 18.38
CA SER A 39 -12.88 7.41 18.14
C SER A 39 -11.90 6.32 18.60
N GLY A 40 -10.62 6.61 18.65
CA GLY A 40 -9.58 5.73 19.20
C GLY A 40 -8.34 6.52 19.53
N SER A 41 -7.57 6.07 20.52
CA SER A 41 -6.28 6.64 20.87
C SER A 41 -5.31 5.52 21.29
N PHE A 42 -4.20 5.40 20.58
CA PHE A 42 -3.27 4.29 20.71
C PHE A 42 -1.82 4.77 20.80
N ILE A 43 -1.01 4.10 21.62
CA ILE A 43 0.44 4.16 21.50
C ILE A 43 0.90 2.86 20.86
N PHE A 44 1.58 2.96 19.71
CA PHE A 44 2.24 1.85 19.04
C PHE A 44 3.73 1.87 19.41
N ALA A 45 4.12 1.02 20.31
CA ALA A 45 5.48 0.91 20.80
C ALA A 45 6.15 -0.34 20.26
N GLY A 46 7.41 -0.24 19.86
CA GLY A 46 8.16 -1.38 19.36
C GLY A 46 9.35 -0.97 18.48
N PRO A 47 10.15 -1.94 18.04
CA PRO A 47 11.30 -1.70 17.19
C PRO A 47 10.92 -1.00 15.86
N SER A 48 11.93 -0.47 15.17
CA SER A 48 11.72 0.10 13.84
C SER A 48 11.40 -1.00 12.82
N GLY A 49 10.57 -0.70 11.82
CA GLY A 49 10.34 -1.58 10.67
C GLY A 49 9.54 -2.86 10.97
N VAL A 50 8.70 -2.87 12.01
CA VAL A 50 7.87 -4.03 12.40
C VAL A 50 6.40 -3.92 12.00
N GLY A 51 6.02 -2.85 11.30
CA GLY A 51 4.66 -2.69 10.78
C GLY A 51 3.79 -1.63 11.45
N LYS A 52 4.30 -0.80 12.38
CA LYS A 52 3.51 0.24 13.06
C LYS A 52 2.79 1.19 12.10
N THR A 53 3.52 1.74 11.13
CA THR A 53 2.97 2.65 10.12
C THR A 53 2.03 1.93 9.15
N GLU A 54 2.35 0.69 8.78
CA GLU A 54 1.49 -0.09 7.88
C GLU A 54 0.17 -0.47 8.54
N LEU A 55 0.17 -0.80 9.84
CA LEU A 55 -1.08 -1.01 10.58
C LEU A 55 -1.92 0.27 10.62
N SER A 56 -1.30 1.44 10.78
CA SER A 56 -2.01 2.73 10.74
C SER A 56 -2.66 2.99 9.38
N LYS A 57 -1.98 2.69 8.28
CA LYS A 57 -2.52 2.78 6.92
C LYS A 57 -3.66 1.80 6.69
N SER A 58 -3.47 0.54 7.10
CA SER A 58 -4.49 -0.49 6.98
C SER A 58 -5.75 -0.14 7.76
N LEU A 59 -5.57 0.49 8.93
CA LEU A 59 -6.67 0.97 9.74
C LEU A 59 -7.42 2.13 9.08
N ALA A 60 -6.71 3.09 8.46
CA ALA A 60 -7.33 4.18 7.71
C ALA A 60 -8.15 3.64 6.53
N ASN A 61 -7.60 2.71 5.78
CA ASN A 61 -8.29 2.05 4.68
C ASN A 61 -9.55 1.30 5.15
N PHE A 62 -9.42 0.51 6.21
CA PHE A 62 -10.54 -0.27 6.76
C PHE A 62 -11.67 0.61 7.32
N LEU A 63 -11.34 1.70 8.03
CA LEU A 63 -12.32 2.54 8.70
C LEU A 63 -12.97 3.56 7.79
N PHE A 64 -12.20 4.14 6.85
CA PHE A 64 -12.57 5.31 6.06
C PHE A 64 -12.52 5.08 4.55
N GLY A 65 -11.94 3.97 4.10
CA GLY A 65 -11.99 3.51 2.70
C GLY A 65 -10.77 3.82 1.86
N SER A 66 -9.80 4.59 2.37
CA SER A 66 -8.58 4.93 1.63
C SER A 66 -7.35 5.01 2.52
N ASP A 67 -6.20 4.64 1.98
CA ASP A 67 -4.89 4.87 2.60
C ASP A 67 -4.60 6.38 2.75
N ASP A 68 -5.19 7.22 1.90
CA ASP A 68 -5.06 8.68 1.93
C ASP A 68 -5.79 9.33 3.11
N ASP A 69 -6.66 8.58 3.81
CA ASP A 69 -7.28 9.02 5.05
C ASP A 69 -6.36 8.86 6.27
N LEU A 70 -5.09 8.56 6.03
CA LEU A 70 -4.01 8.68 7.00
C LEU A 70 -3.35 10.06 6.93
N ILE A 71 -3.41 10.80 8.04
CA ILE A 71 -2.66 12.03 8.26
C ILE A 71 -1.41 11.67 9.05
N GLN A 72 -0.24 11.71 8.42
CA GLN A 72 1.03 11.41 9.07
C GLN A 72 1.78 12.69 9.43
N ILE A 73 2.25 12.79 10.68
CA ILE A 73 3.03 13.89 11.22
C ILE A 73 4.29 13.31 11.87
N ASP A 74 5.46 13.70 11.39
CA ASP A 74 6.75 13.34 12.00
C ASP A 74 7.06 14.29 13.15
N MET A 75 7.07 13.77 14.38
CA MET A 75 7.33 14.56 15.58
C MET A 75 8.79 15.00 15.69
N GLY A 76 9.70 14.42 14.93
CA GLY A 76 11.08 14.89 14.82
C GLY A 76 11.19 16.30 14.25
N GLU A 77 10.20 16.75 13.45
CA GLU A 77 10.12 18.12 12.93
C GLU A 77 9.60 19.14 13.96
N PHE A 78 9.04 18.68 15.09
CA PHE A 78 8.36 19.47 16.11
C PHE A 78 9.01 19.37 17.49
N HIS A 79 10.34 19.36 17.52
CA HIS A 79 11.15 19.19 18.73
C HIS A 79 11.37 20.47 19.52
N ASP A 80 11.10 21.65 18.95
CA ASP A 80 11.22 22.94 19.62
C ASP A 80 9.88 23.68 19.72
N ARG A 81 9.87 24.76 20.53
CA ARG A 81 8.67 25.55 20.80
C ARG A 81 8.12 26.27 19.56
N PHE A 82 9.00 26.74 18.69
CA PHE A 82 8.56 27.48 17.50
C PHE A 82 7.92 26.54 16.48
N THR A 83 8.48 25.35 16.32
CA THR A 83 7.90 24.33 15.43
C THR A 83 6.59 23.79 15.99
N ALA A 84 6.42 23.70 17.32
CA ALA A 84 5.16 23.27 17.92
C ALA A 84 3.97 24.18 17.52
N SER A 85 4.20 25.49 17.43
CA SER A 85 3.16 26.42 16.99
C SER A 85 2.72 26.21 15.52
N ARG A 86 3.60 25.73 14.66
CA ARG A 86 3.26 25.36 13.27
C ARG A 86 2.28 24.19 13.17
N LEU A 87 2.26 23.32 14.17
CA LEU A 87 1.37 22.16 14.20
C LEU A 87 -0.08 22.56 14.42
N PHE A 88 -0.34 23.50 15.34
CA PHE A 88 -1.66 23.91 15.78
C PHE A 88 -2.10 25.29 15.26
N GLY A 89 -1.22 26.01 14.58
CA GLY A 89 -1.41 27.38 14.14
C GLY A 89 -0.70 28.39 15.02
N ALA A 90 -0.07 29.38 14.37
CA ALA A 90 0.63 30.47 15.05
C ALA A 90 -0.40 31.49 15.63
N PRO A 91 -0.10 32.12 16.78
CA PRO A 91 -0.93 33.21 17.31
C PRO A 91 -0.93 34.41 16.37
N PRO A 92 -1.95 35.32 16.48
CA PRO A 92 -2.00 36.54 15.69
C PRO A 92 -0.72 37.38 15.81
N GLY A 93 -0.18 37.82 14.67
CA GLY A 93 1.04 38.63 14.61
C GLY A 93 2.34 37.85 14.48
N TYR A 94 2.29 36.52 14.45
CA TYR A 94 3.46 35.66 14.17
C TYR A 94 3.48 35.16 12.73
N VAL A 95 4.69 34.88 12.23
CA VAL A 95 4.89 34.30 10.89
C VAL A 95 4.16 32.95 10.81
N GLY A 96 3.40 32.74 9.73
CA GLY A 96 2.61 31.52 9.52
C GLY A 96 1.19 31.56 10.09
N TYR A 97 0.73 32.68 10.63
CA TYR A 97 -0.66 32.82 11.12
C TYR A 97 -1.72 32.57 10.03
N GLU A 98 -1.49 33.07 8.82
CA GLU A 98 -2.42 32.92 7.70
C GLU A 98 -2.46 31.49 7.13
N GLU A 99 -1.38 30.74 7.27
CA GLU A 99 -1.27 29.37 6.76
C GLU A 99 -2.08 28.35 7.58
N GLY A 100 -2.40 28.69 8.83
CA GLY A 100 -3.03 27.78 9.78
C GLY A 100 -2.07 26.71 10.31
N GLY A 101 -2.57 25.84 11.18
CA GLY A 101 -1.78 24.73 11.72
C GLY A 101 -1.73 23.52 10.76
N GLN A 102 -0.57 22.89 10.61
CA GLN A 102 -0.41 21.74 9.73
C GLN A 102 -1.35 20.58 10.08
N LEU A 103 -1.51 20.29 11.37
CA LEU A 103 -2.43 19.24 11.83
C LEU A 103 -3.88 19.72 11.75
N THR A 104 -4.16 20.89 12.29
CA THR A 104 -5.54 21.41 12.40
C THR A 104 -6.18 21.60 11.03
N GLU A 105 -5.45 22.10 10.04
CA GLU A 105 -5.96 22.21 8.67
C GLU A 105 -6.20 20.87 8.00
N LYS A 106 -5.29 19.89 8.18
CA LYS A 106 -5.46 18.53 7.62
C LYS A 106 -6.70 17.84 8.21
N VAL A 107 -6.89 17.91 9.54
CA VAL A 107 -8.05 17.30 10.21
C VAL A 107 -9.35 18.04 9.85
N ARG A 108 -9.31 19.35 9.73
CA ARG A 108 -10.49 20.13 9.30
C ARG A 108 -10.96 19.72 7.90
N ARG A 109 -10.01 19.43 6.99
CA ARG A 109 -10.32 18.97 5.63
C ARG A 109 -10.73 17.49 5.59
N LYS A 110 -10.19 16.68 6.49
CA LYS A 110 -10.47 15.24 6.60
C LYS A 110 -10.83 14.86 8.05
N PRO A 111 -12.06 15.16 8.49
CA PRO A 111 -12.49 14.91 9.87
C PRO A 111 -12.63 13.43 10.19
N PHE A 112 -12.80 12.58 9.18
CA PHE A 112 -12.79 11.12 9.30
C PHE A 112 -11.44 10.61 8.82
N SER A 113 -10.48 10.49 9.72
CA SER A 113 -9.11 10.11 9.40
C SER A 113 -8.41 9.40 10.55
N VAL A 114 -7.36 8.68 10.23
CA VAL A 114 -6.35 8.23 11.20
C VAL A 114 -5.25 9.27 11.24
N VAL A 115 -4.92 9.76 12.41
CA VAL A 115 -3.83 10.71 12.62
C VAL A 115 -2.68 9.98 13.29
N LEU A 116 -1.58 9.85 12.58
CA LEU A 116 -0.35 9.20 13.03
C LEU A 116 0.70 10.24 13.43
N PHE A 117 1.03 10.26 14.71
CA PHE A 117 2.14 11.03 15.27
C PHE A 117 3.35 10.11 15.38
N ASP A 118 4.27 10.21 14.43
CA ASP A 118 5.43 9.34 14.36
C ASP A 118 6.55 9.84 15.28
N GLU A 119 7.17 8.93 16.04
CA GLU A 119 8.24 9.21 17.00
C GLU A 119 7.86 10.27 18.06
N ILE A 120 6.72 10.04 18.73
CA ILE A 120 6.12 11.00 19.69
C ILE A 120 7.08 11.42 20.82
N GLU A 121 8.04 10.60 21.18
CA GLU A 121 9.07 10.91 22.19
C GLU A 121 9.97 12.09 21.80
N LYS A 122 10.05 12.43 20.52
CA LYS A 122 10.84 13.57 20.02
C LYS A 122 10.11 14.90 20.12
N ALA A 123 8.78 14.87 20.33
CA ALA A 123 7.95 16.06 20.35
C ALA A 123 8.29 17.01 21.53
N HIS A 124 8.18 18.32 21.28
CA HIS A 124 8.30 19.32 22.34
C HIS A 124 7.20 19.16 23.40
N LYS A 125 7.52 19.48 24.66
CA LYS A 125 6.59 19.28 25.79
C LYS A 125 5.26 20.04 25.66
N GLU A 126 5.23 21.15 24.98
CA GLU A 126 3.98 21.91 24.74
C GLU A 126 2.99 21.15 23.87
N ILE A 127 3.46 20.28 22.97
CA ILE A 127 2.62 19.45 22.11
C ILE A 127 1.79 18.48 22.95
N TYR A 128 2.37 17.87 24.00
CA TYR A 128 1.64 16.95 24.88
C TYR A 128 0.47 17.66 25.59
N ASN A 129 0.66 18.91 26.03
CA ASN A 129 -0.40 19.67 26.70
C ASN A 129 -1.57 19.93 25.75
N THR A 130 -1.26 20.25 24.50
CA THR A 130 -2.28 20.48 23.47
C THR A 130 -2.98 19.16 23.07
N LEU A 131 -2.24 18.07 22.94
CA LEU A 131 -2.80 16.76 22.66
C LEU A 131 -3.65 16.22 23.81
N LEU A 132 -3.37 16.57 25.07
CA LEU A 132 -4.24 16.25 26.19
C LEU A 132 -5.64 16.82 26.01
N GLN A 133 -5.76 18.09 25.57
CA GLN A 133 -7.06 18.69 25.27
C GLN A 133 -7.80 17.90 24.18
N VAL A 134 -7.10 17.50 23.11
CA VAL A 134 -7.67 16.68 22.04
C VAL A 134 -8.16 15.34 22.57
N LEU A 135 -7.36 14.67 23.41
CA LEU A 135 -7.69 13.36 23.99
C LEU A 135 -8.86 13.43 25.00
N GLU A 136 -9.04 14.55 25.67
CA GLU A 136 -10.11 14.74 26.67
C GLU A 136 -11.42 15.22 26.04
N ASP A 137 -11.34 16.28 25.24
CA ASP A 137 -12.50 17.01 24.72
C ASP A 137 -12.82 16.67 23.25
N GLY A 138 -11.94 15.94 22.56
CA GLY A 138 -12.08 15.61 21.13
C GLY A 138 -12.10 16.82 20.23
N ARG A 139 -11.61 17.97 20.69
CA ARG A 139 -11.56 19.22 19.93
C ARG A 139 -10.34 20.04 20.30
N LEU A 140 -9.95 20.90 19.40
CA LEU A 140 -8.86 21.82 19.58
C LEU A 140 -9.21 23.17 18.96
N THR A 141 -8.94 24.26 19.67
CA THR A 141 -9.02 25.60 19.10
C THR A 141 -7.68 25.92 18.44
N ASP A 142 -7.68 26.21 17.14
CA ASP A 142 -6.48 26.58 16.40
C ASP A 142 -6.03 28.03 16.69
N GLY A 143 -4.87 28.41 16.14
CA GLY A 143 -4.32 29.75 16.29
C GLY A 143 -5.21 30.88 15.72
N GLN A 144 -6.19 30.57 14.88
CA GLN A 144 -7.16 31.50 14.32
C GLN A 144 -8.49 31.52 15.09
N GLY A 145 -8.56 30.81 16.22
CA GLY A 145 -9.76 30.76 17.07
C GLY A 145 -10.84 29.79 16.56
N ARG A 146 -10.57 28.99 15.55
CA ARG A 146 -11.53 28.00 15.02
C ARG A 146 -11.45 26.70 15.82
N ASN A 147 -12.61 26.11 16.10
CA ASN A 147 -12.69 24.80 16.71
C ASN A 147 -12.52 23.70 15.65
N VAL A 148 -11.53 22.82 15.85
CA VAL A 148 -11.29 21.65 15.01
C VAL A 148 -11.76 20.42 15.76
N ASP A 149 -12.61 19.62 15.14
CA ASP A 149 -13.21 18.43 15.72
C ASP A 149 -12.38 17.18 15.43
N PHE A 150 -11.98 16.45 16.47
CA PHE A 150 -11.22 15.19 16.41
C PHE A 150 -12.05 13.97 16.84
N LYS A 151 -13.34 14.12 17.10
CA LYS A 151 -14.17 13.01 17.62
C LYS A 151 -14.26 11.82 16.69
N ASN A 152 -14.22 12.08 15.38
CA ASN A 152 -14.27 11.04 14.35
C ASN A 152 -12.88 10.58 13.89
N THR A 153 -11.81 11.05 14.53
CA THR A 153 -10.45 10.62 14.24
C THR A 153 -10.01 9.46 15.13
N VAL A 154 -9.08 8.68 14.63
CA VAL A 154 -8.31 7.72 15.43
C VAL A 154 -6.88 8.27 15.55
N LEU A 155 -6.43 8.47 16.78
CA LEU A 155 -5.09 8.99 17.06
C LEU A 155 -4.14 7.85 17.36
N ILE A 156 -3.02 7.80 16.66
CA ILE A 156 -1.96 6.81 16.83
C ILE A 156 -0.64 7.54 17.10
N PHE A 157 0.03 7.18 18.17
CA PHE A 157 1.34 7.69 18.56
C PHE A 157 2.36 6.56 18.45
N THR A 158 3.36 6.68 17.59
CA THR A 158 4.42 5.65 17.54
C THR A 158 5.58 6.03 18.45
N SER A 159 6.21 5.03 19.05
CA SER A 159 7.40 5.19 19.89
C SER A 159 8.35 4.00 19.75
N ASN A 160 9.65 4.30 19.82
CA ASN A 160 10.71 3.30 19.86
C ASN A 160 11.32 3.15 21.27
N LEU A 161 10.73 3.78 22.29
CA LEU A 161 11.20 3.70 23.67
C LEU A 161 11.19 2.26 24.19
N GLY A 162 12.22 1.90 24.94
CA GLY A 162 12.34 0.59 25.58
C GLY A 162 12.71 -0.56 24.64
N THR A 163 12.94 -0.32 23.36
CA THR A 163 13.20 -1.37 22.36
C THR A 163 14.64 -1.45 21.87
N GLN A 164 15.45 -0.42 22.11
CA GLN A 164 16.84 -0.34 21.63
C GLN A 164 17.76 -1.44 22.21
N ASP A 165 17.51 -1.87 23.46
CA ASP A 165 18.31 -2.92 24.08
C ASP A 165 17.87 -4.34 23.70
N ILE A 166 16.64 -4.48 23.21
CA ILE A 166 16.09 -5.76 22.76
C ILE A 166 16.72 -6.19 21.44
N SER A 167 16.97 -5.24 20.54
CA SER A 167 17.69 -5.48 19.29
C SER A 167 19.13 -5.99 19.53
N LYS A 168 19.75 -5.57 20.62
CA LYS A 168 21.10 -6.03 21.03
C LYS A 168 21.09 -7.44 21.64
N ALA A 169 20.03 -7.80 22.35
CA ALA A 169 19.91 -9.11 23.00
C ALA A 169 19.68 -10.25 21.99
N VAL A 170 18.93 -9.99 20.92
CA VAL A 170 18.68 -10.97 19.83
C VAL A 170 19.94 -11.22 19.00
N GLY A 171 20.83 -10.21 18.87
CA GLY A 171 22.14 -10.36 18.20
C GLY A 171 23.14 -11.26 18.94
N LEU A 172 22.90 -11.62 20.20
CA LEU A 172 23.80 -12.42 21.03
C LEU A 172 23.42 -13.92 21.15
N GLY A 173 22.62 -14.45 20.19
CA GLY A 173 22.59 -15.89 19.95
C GLY A 173 21.72 -16.72 20.91
N PHE A 174 20.67 -16.17 21.48
CA PHE A 174 19.67 -16.96 22.18
C PHE A 174 18.54 -17.39 21.20
N SER A 175 18.87 -18.36 20.36
CA SER A 175 17.88 -19.17 19.63
C SER A 175 17.43 -20.32 20.54
N GLY A 176 16.55 -20.01 21.49
CA GLY A 176 15.83 -21.01 22.28
C GLY A 176 14.47 -21.25 21.62
N SER A 177 14.32 -22.40 21.05
CA SER A 177 13.13 -22.86 20.33
C SER A 177 12.11 -23.48 21.28
N SER A 178 11.28 -22.66 21.95
CA SER A 178 10.00 -23.12 22.48
C SER A 178 9.00 -21.98 22.50
N GLU A 179 7.76 -22.23 22.13
CA GLU A 179 6.66 -21.24 22.13
C GLU A 179 6.50 -20.55 23.50
N THR A 180 6.73 -21.30 24.58
CA THR A 180 6.71 -20.78 25.96
C THR A 180 7.79 -19.74 26.25
N ASP A 181 8.95 -19.78 25.56
CA ASP A 181 9.99 -18.78 25.72
C ASP A 181 9.68 -17.48 24.96
N SER A 182 8.93 -17.56 23.85
CA SER A 182 8.51 -16.39 23.07
C SER A 182 7.50 -15.53 23.83
N ASP A 183 6.53 -16.14 24.50
CA ASP A 183 5.52 -15.43 25.28
C ASP A 183 6.12 -14.75 26.50
N ALA A 184 7.04 -15.42 27.20
CA ALA A 184 7.76 -14.85 28.31
C ALA A 184 8.68 -13.67 27.88
N GLN A 185 9.28 -13.75 26.71
CA GLN A 185 10.06 -12.68 26.10
C GLN A 185 9.18 -11.49 25.72
N TYR A 186 8.02 -11.73 25.13
CA TYR A 186 7.05 -10.70 24.78
C TYR A 186 6.55 -9.95 26.00
N GLU A 187 6.18 -10.65 27.08
CA GLU A 187 5.73 -10.02 28.33
C GLU A 187 6.86 -9.19 29.00
N ARG A 188 8.11 -9.67 28.98
CA ARG A 188 9.27 -8.89 29.47
C ARG A 188 9.47 -7.62 28.65
N MET A 189 9.36 -7.71 27.32
CA MET A 189 9.45 -6.55 26.44
C MET A 189 8.33 -5.55 26.72
N LYS A 190 7.10 -6.04 26.87
CA LYS A 190 5.92 -5.21 27.16
C LYS A 190 6.07 -4.47 28.48
N ASN A 191 6.54 -5.15 29.53
CA ASN A 191 6.80 -4.51 30.82
C ASN A 191 7.89 -3.44 30.72
N LYS A 192 8.99 -3.73 30.04
CA LYS A 192 10.09 -2.77 29.84
C LYS A 192 9.62 -1.55 29.04
N VAL A 193 8.88 -1.75 27.97
CA VAL A 193 8.30 -0.65 27.17
C VAL A 193 7.38 0.20 28.04
N ASN A 194 6.49 -0.41 28.80
CA ASN A 194 5.59 0.31 29.71
C ASN A 194 6.34 1.12 30.75
N ASP A 195 7.42 0.59 31.32
CA ASP A 195 8.25 1.31 32.30
C ASP A 195 8.96 2.52 31.66
N GLU A 196 9.49 2.37 30.46
CA GLU A 196 10.12 3.48 29.73
C GLU A 196 9.10 4.55 29.32
N LEU A 197 7.90 4.15 28.88
CA LEU A 197 6.82 5.09 28.58
C LEU A 197 6.40 5.89 29.83
N LYS A 198 6.29 5.24 31.01
CA LYS A 198 5.97 5.90 32.27
C LYS A 198 7.06 6.87 32.74
N LYS A 199 8.33 6.62 32.41
CA LYS A 199 9.42 7.54 32.70
C LYS A 199 9.43 8.77 31.80
N HIS A 200 9.04 8.59 30.53
CA HIS A 200 9.10 9.63 29.50
C HIS A 200 7.85 10.51 29.45
N PHE A 201 6.67 9.88 29.55
CA PHE A 201 5.39 10.55 29.45
C PHE A 201 4.76 10.81 30.82
N ARG A 202 4.04 11.91 30.94
CA ARG A 202 3.27 12.20 32.14
C ARG A 202 2.12 11.19 32.31
N PRO A 203 1.79 10.80 33.55
CA PRO A 203 0.69 9.89 33.82
C PRO A 203 -0.64 10.35 33.21
N GLU A 204 -0.91 11.65 33.19
CA GLU A 204 -2.13 12.24 32.63
C GLU A 204 -2.27 11.88 31.12
N PHE A 205 -1.17 11.93 30.38
CA PHE A 205 -1.17 11.58 28.96
C PHE A 205 -1.43 10.09 28.75
N LEU A 206 -0.69 9.23 29.46
CA LEU A 206 -0.85 7.78 29.34
C LEU A 206 -2.23 7.29 29.76
N ASN A 207 -2.84 7.91 30.78
CA ASN A 207 -4.19 7.56 31.27
C ASN A 207 -5.32 7.96 30.29
N ARG A 208 -5.03 8.81 29.30
CA ARG A 208 -5.99 9.19 28.25
C ARG A 208 -5.90 8.32 27.00
N ILE A 209 -4.85 7.52 26.89
CA ILE A 209 -4.70 6.56 25.81
C ILE A 209 -5.58 5.34 26.06
N ASP A 210 -6.32 4.89 25.04
CA ASP A 210 -7.21 3.75 25.15
C ASP A 210 -6.46 2.42 25.28
N GLU A 211 -5.36 2.28 24.55
CA GLU A 211 -4.56 1.06 24.54
C GLU A 211 -3.09 1.35 24.19
N ILE A 212 -2.17 0.72 24.90
CA ILE A 212 -0.75 0.68 24.55
C ILE A 212 -0.49 -0.66 23.86
N VAL A 213 -0.14 -0.59 22.60
CA VAL A 213 0.04 -1.74 21.72
C VAL A 213 1.53 -1.95 21.49
N VAL A 214 2.05 -3.09 21.92
CA VAL A 214 3.46 -3.43 21.80
C VAL A 214 3.67 -4.34 20.60
N PHE A 215 4.57 -3.92 19.70
CA PHE A 215 4.99 -4.66 18.52
C PHE A 215 6.28 -5.43 18.83
N HIS A 216 6.35 -6.67 18.39
CA HIS A 216 7.54 -7.50 18.54
C HIS A 216 8.40 -7.47 17.27
N GLN A 217 9.65 -7.94 17.39
CA GLN A 217 10.49 -8.16 16.23
C GLN A 217 9.90 -9.24 15.32
N LEU A 218 10.12 -9.08 14.02
CA LEU A 218 9.68 -10.07 13.03
C LEU A 218 10.63 -11.27 13.02
N THR A 219 10.06 -12.48 12.91
CA THR A 219 10.83 -13.71 12.69
C THR A 219 11.28 -13.80 11.24
N GLN A 220 12.23 -14.70 10.95
CA GLN A 220 12.69 -14.94 9.57
C GLN A 220 11.54 -15.37 8.67
N GLU A 221 10.67 -16.24 9.15
CA GLU A 221 9.49 -16.72 8.44
C GLU A 221 8.53 -15.57 8.12
N GLN A 222 8.28 -14.69 9.07
CA GLN A 222 7.43 -13.51 8.87
C GLN A 222 8.04 -12.52 7.84
N ILE A 223 9.36 -12.39 7.81
CA ILE A 223 10.03 -11.57 6.79
C ILE A 223 9.89 -12.20 5.40
N VAL A 224 9.97 -13.53 5.28
CA VAL A 224 9.70 -14.25 4.02
C VAL A 224 8.25 -14.04 3.57
N GLU A 225 7.27 -14.12 4.48
CA GLU A 225 5.87 -13.79 4.17
C GLU A 225 5.71 -12.34 3.68
N MET A 226 6.48 -11.40 4.24
CA MET A 226 6.50 -10.02 3.74
C MET A 226 7.08 -9.92 2.32
N VAL A 227 8.10 -10.71 2.00
CA VAL A 227 8.62 -10.82 0.62
C VAL A 227 7.51 -11.26 -0.32
N GLU A 228 6.78 -12.31 0.03
CA GLU A 228 5.65 -12.82 -0.76
C GLU A 228 4.57 -11.76 -0.99
N LEU A 229 4.20 -11.03 0.05
CA LEU A 229 3.23 -9.95 -0.03
C LEU A 229 3.68 -8.81 -0.96
N LEU A 230 4.96 -8.44 -0.91
CA LEU A 230 5.53 -7.38 -1.76
C LEU A 230 5.68 -7.84 -3.22
N ILE A 231 6.10 -9.09 -3.44
CA ILE A 231 6.19 -9.68 -4.78
C ILE A 231 4.80 -9.83 -5.41
N GLY A 232 3.75 -10.13 -4.65
CA GLY A 232 2.38 -10.14 -5.16
C GLY A 232 1.92 -8.80 -5.76
N ARG A 233 2.49 -7.68 -5.32
CA ARG A 233 2.26 -6.37 -5.96
C ARG A 233 2.96 -6.26 -7.32
N VAL A 234 4.17 -6.78 -7.42
CA VAL A 234 4.92 -6.85 -8.69
C VAL A 234 4.21 -7.78 -9.67
N GLU A 235 3.76 -8.93 -9.21
CA GLU A 235 2.98 -9.90 -9.99
C GLU A 235 1.72 -9.25 -10.58
N LYS A 236 0.99 -8.48 -9.79
CA LYS A 236 -0.20 -7.77 -10.27
C LYS A 236 0.14 -6.78 -11.40
N GLN A 237 1.24 -6.04 -11.28
CA GLN A 237 1.68 -5.10 -12.31
C GLN A 237 2.13 -5.82 -13.59
N LEU A 238 2.75 -7.00 -13.46
CA LEU A 238 3.14 -7.84 -14.60
C LEU A 238 1.93 -8.50 -15.26
N SER A 239 0.93 -8.89 -14.49
CA SER A 239 -0.32 -9.46 -14.99
C SER A 239 -1.06 -8.50 -15.93
N ASP A 240 -1.01 -7.18 -15.67
CA ASP A 240 -1.58 -6.16 -16.57
C ASP A 240 -0.89 -6.13 -17.96
N ARG A 241 0.28 -6.77 -18.08
CA ARG A 241 1.07 -6.91 -19.31
C ARG A 241 1.12 -8.35 -19.83
N ASP A 242 0.23 -9.20 -19.36
CA ASP A 242 0.21 -10.64 -19.64
C ASP A 242 1.51 -11.37 -19.29
N MET A 243 2.16 -10.97 -18.22
CA MET A 243 3.36 -11.61 -17.67
C MET A 243 3.10 -12.09 -16.25
N GLY A 244 3.88 -13.07 -15.79
CA GLY A 244 3.85 -13.55 -14.40
C GLY A 244 5.25 -13.62 -13.80
N ILE A 245 5.32 -13.73 -12.48
CA ILE A 245 6.57 -13.91 -11.73
C ILE A 245 6.39 -14.98 -10.66
N GLU A 246 7.39 -15.83 -10.51
CA GLU A 246 7.46 -16.85 -9.46
C GLU A 246 8.86 -16.84 -8.86
N LEU A 247 8.94 -16.82 -7.54
CA LEU A 247 10.21 -16.91 -6.81
C LEU A 247 10.39 -18.29 -6.21
N THR A 248 11.60 -18.85 -6.35
CA THR A 248 11.98 -20.04 -5.60
C THR A 248 12.09 -19.69 -4.10
N GLN A 249 11.96 -20.70 -3.23
CA GLN A 249 12.14 -20.50 -1.79
C GLN A 249 13.50 -19.88 -1.48
N LYS A 250 14.53 -20.30 -2.18
CA LYS A 250 15.89 -19.77 -2.07
C LYS A 250 15.99 -18.28 -2.42
N ALA A 251 15.26 -17.83 -3.45
CA ALA A 251 15.17 -16.42 -3.81
C ALA A 251 14.45 -15.61 -2.75
N LYS A 252 13.37 -16.12 -2.19
CA LYS A 252 12.65 -15.48 -1.08
C LYS A 252 13.51 -15.34 0.17
N ASP A 253 14.22 -16.39 0.54
CA ASP A 253 15.12 -16.41 1.69
C ASP A 253 16.28 -15.42 1.53
N LEU A 254 16.85 -15.31 0.34
CA LEU A 254 17.91 -14.35 0.05
C LEU A 254 17.39 -12.89 0.13
N LEU A 255 16.22 -12.60 -0.42
CA LEU A 255 15.59 -11.29 -0.32
C LEU A 255 15.31 -10.94 1.13
N ALA A 256 14.79 -11.87 1.92
CA ALA A 256 14.54 -11.69 3.34
C ALA A 256 15.83 -11.38 4.11
N LYS A 257 16.92 -12.11 3.84
CA LYS A 257 18.24 -11.87 4.46
C LYS A 257 18.84 -10.51 4.07
N ARG A 258 18.78 -10.12 2.80
CA ARG A 258 19.32 -8.85 2.30
C ARG A 258 18.45 -7.64 2.65
N GLY A 259 17.17 -7.86 2.80
CA GLY A 259 16.18 -6.82 3.12
C GLY A 259 15.94 -6.58 4.60
N PHE A 260 16.56 -7.37 5.48
CA PHE A 260 16.46 -7.22 6.93
C PHE A 260 17.71 -6.54 7.49
N ASP A 261 17.48 -5.55 8.36
CA ASP A 261 18.53 -4.88 9.13
C ASP A 261 18.20 -4.95 10.62
N PRO A 262 19.17 -5.29 11.51
CA PRO A 262 18.91 -5.41 12.95
C PRO A 262 18.38 -4.14 13.61
N VAL A 263 18.69 -2.96 13.07
CA VAL A 263 18.28 -1.65 13.60
C VAL A 263 17.02 -1.15 12.90
N LEU A 264 16.95 -1.27 11.56
CA LEU A 264 15.86 -0.76 10.74
C LEU A 264 14.73 -1.78 10.51
N GLY A 265 14.92 -3.02 10.97
CA GLY A 265 13.96 -4.11 10.77
C GLY A 265 13.78 -4.46 9.29
N ALA A 266 12.55 -4.66 8.87
CA ALA A 266 12.19 -4.96 7.48
C ALA A 266 12.03 -3.71 6.60
N ARG A 267 12.34 -2.51 7.10
CA ARG A 267 12.23 -1.25 6.34
C ARG A 267 13.02 -1.25 5.01
N PRO A 268 14.25 -1.83 4.93
CA PRO A 268 14.99 -1.89 3.67
C PRO A 268 14.44 -2.89 2.64
N LEU A 269 13.56 -3.81 3.05
CA LEU A 269 13.09 -4.92 2.21
C LEU A 269 12.49 -4.46 0.88
N ARG A 270 11.67 -3.40 0.90
CA ARG A 270 11.07 -2.85 -0.32
C ARG A 270 12.12 -2.35 -1.32
N ARG A 271 13.14 -1.64 -0.82
CA ARG A 271 14.24 -1.16 -1.68
C ARG A 271 15.09 -2.31 -2.21
N THR A 272 15.27 -3.35 -1.40
CA THR A 272 15.99 -4.55 -1.82
C THR A 272 15.25 -5.25 -2.95
N ILE A 273 13.95 -5.45 -2.83
CA ILE A 273 13.12 -6.03 -3.90
C ILE A 273 13.16 -5.15 -5.15
N GLN A 274 13.02 -3.84 -5.01
CA GLN A 274 13.12 -2.93 -6.15
C GLN A 274 14.44 -3.09 -6.88
N ARG A 275 15.56 -3.00 -6.20
CA ARG A 275 16.90 -3.07 -6.80
C ARG A 275 17.24 -4.46 -7.36
N GLU A 276 16.92 -5.53 -6.62
CA GLU A 276 17.34 -6.88 -6.96
C GLU A 276 16.37 -7.57 -7.93
N ILE A 277 15.12 -7.18 -7.95
CA ILE A 277 14.07 -7.81 -8.78
C ILE A 277 13.52 -6.84 -9.82
N GLU A 278 12.88 -5.74 -9.39
CA GLU A 278 12.13 -4.86 -10.29
C GLU A 278 13.04 -4.18 -11.34
N ASP A 279 14.18 -3.65 -10.92
CA ASP A 279 15.12 -2.96 -11.83
C ASP A 279 15.68 -3.93 -12.87
N GLN A 280 16.14 -5.14 -12.44
CA GLN A 280 16.68 -6.16 -13.33
C GLN A 280 15.61 -6.71 -14.28
N LEU A 281 14.39 -6.90 -13.77
CA LEU A 281 13.27 -7.36 -14.59
C LEU A 281 12.89 -6.31 -15.65
N SER A 282 12.89 -5.03 -15.26
CA SER A 282 12.60 -3.93 -16.18
C SER A 282 13.60 -3.83 -17.32
N GLU A 283 14.90 -4.01 -17.03
CA GLU A 283 15.94 -4.06 -18.06
C GLU A 283 15.68 -5.20 -19.06
N LYS A 284 15.40 -6.41 -18.58
CA LYS A 284 15.14 -7.58 -19.42
C LYS A 284 13.91 -7.42 -20.31
N ILE A 285 12.85 -6.81 -19.78
CA ILE A 285 11.63 -6.49 -20.55
C ILE A 285 11.96 -5.44 -21.64
N LEU A 286 12.71 -4.41 -21.32
CA LEU A 286 13.06 -3.35 -22.26
C LEU A 286 13.98 -3.85 -23.39
N TYR A 287 14.87 -4.81 -23.09
CA TYR A 287 15.73 -5.46 -24.11
C TYR A 287 15.02 -6.55 -24.91
N GLY A 288 13.77 -6.86 -24.59
CA GLY A 288 13.00 -7.90 -25.27
C GLY A 288 13.43 -9.32 -24.92
N GLU A 289 14.15 -9.51 -23.82
CA GLU A 289 14.51 -10.85 -23.32
C GLU A 289 13.33 -11.55 -22.65
N ILE A 290 12.32 -10.80 -22.23
CA ILE A 290 11.09 -11.26 -21.58
C ILE A 290 9.91 -10.54 -22.24
N GLY A 291 8.88 -11.29 -22.61
CA GLY A 291 7.70 -10.79 -23.31
C GLY A 291 6.36 -11.21 -22.71
N ALA A 292 5.29 -10.76 -23.34
CA ALA A 292 3.93 -11.16 -22.98
C ALA A 292 3.72 -12.69 -23.16
N GLY A 293 2.89 -13.29 -22.35
CA GLY A 293 2.64 -14.73 -22.35
C GLY A 293 3.68 -15.56 -21.58
N GLU A 294 4.60 -14.91 -20.87
CA GLU A 294 5.66 -15.60 -20.12
C GLU A 294 5.52 -15.46 -18.61
N ILE A 295 5.93 -16.48 -17.88
CA ILE A 295 6.12 -16.50 -16.45
C ILE A 295 7.62 -16.51 -16.17
N ILE A 296 8.09 -15.57 -15.38
CA ILE A 296 9.49 -15.42 -15.01
C ILE A 296 9.76 -16.17 -13.71
N THR A 297 10.58 -17.21 -13.76
CA THR A 297 11.06 -17.87 -12.55
C THR A 297 12.33 -17.18 -12.08
N VAL A 298 12.30 -16.67 -10.84
CA VAL A 298 13.45 -16.05 -10.17
C VAL A 298 14.07 -17.05 -9.22
N ASP A 299 15.34 -17.35 -9.41
CA ASP A 299 16.15 -18.27 -8.59
C ASP A 299 17.45 -17.59 -8.17
N VAL A 300 18.30 -18.29 -7.45
CA VAL A 300 19.58 -17.80 -6.92
C VAL A 300 20.70 -18.75 -7.27
N GLU A 301 21.78 -18.20 -7.84
CA GLU A 301 23.04 -18.87 -8.06
C GLU A 301 24.12 -18.31 -7.10
N GLY A 302 25.14 -19.14 -6.81
CA GLY A 302 26.30 -18.73 -6.00
C GLY A 302 26.01 -18.67 -4.49
N TRP A 303 24.94 -19.29 -4.00
CA TRP A 303 24.61 -19.37 -2.59
C TRP A 303 23.96 -20.71 -2.25
N ASP A 304 24.31 -21.27 -1.08
CA ASP A 304 23.82 -22.58 -0.61
C ASP A 304 22.43 -22.54 0.06
N GLY A 305 21.91 -21.33 0.36
CA GLY A 305 20.64 -21.15 1.05
C GLY A 305 20.80 -20.95 2.57
N GLU A 306 21.89 -21.38 3.18
CA GLU A 306 22.11 -21.37 4.63
C GLU A 306 23.22 -20.43 5.07
N SER A 307 24.27 -20.29 4.29
CA SER A 307 25.44 -19.47 4.61
C SER A 307 25.08 -18.01 4.92
N LYS A 308 25.74 -17.45 5.94
CA LYS A 308 25.63 -16.01 6.26
C LYS A 308 26.25 -15.13 5.19
N ASP A 309 27.32 -15.62 4.53
CA ASP A 309 27.92 -14.94 3.39
C ASP A 309 27.14 -15.23 2.12
N ASN A 310 26.45 -14.22 1.64
CA ASN A 310 25.69 -14.23 0.41
C ASN A 310 26.20 -13.21 -0.61
N SER A 311 27.44 -12.75 -0.45
CA SER A 311 28.03 -11.72 -1.33
C SER A 311 28.18 -12.18 -2.79
N ALA A 312 28.41 -13.48 -3.02
CA ALA A 312 28.51 -14.08 -4.34
C ALA A 312 27.14 -14.46 -4.94
N ALA A 313 26.07 -14.39 -4.16
CA ALA A 313 24.72 -14.75 -4.62
C ALA A 313 24.20 -13.78 -5.66
N LYS A 314 23.66 -14.31 -6.75
CA LYS A 314 23.02 -13.53 -7.84
C LYS A 314 21.65 -14.09 -8.13
N PHE A 315 20.71 -13.20 -8.40
CA PHE A 315 19.38 -13.58 -8.88
C PHE A 315 19.45 -13.92 -10.36
N THR A 316 18.78 -15.00 -10.75
CA THR A 316 18.63 -15.44 -12.13
C THR A 316 17.16 -15.36 -12.53
N PHE A 317 16.90 -14.96 -13.77
CA PHE A 317 15.56 -14.75 -14.30
C PHE A 317 15.40 -15.65 -15.53
N THR A 318 14.55 -16.66 -15.41
CA THR A 318 14.30 -17.63 -16.48
C THR A 318 12.86 -17.50 -16.95
N PRO A 319 12.62 -16.97 -18.17
CA PRO A 319 11.29 -16.93 -18.73
C PRO A 319 10.84 -18.33 -19.16
N ARG A 320 9.57 -18.64 -18.96
CA ARG A 320 8.90 -19.82 -19.50
C ARG A 320 7.53 -19.44 -20.05
N PRO A 321 7.07 -20.09 -21.13
CA PRO A 321 5.71 -19.85 -21.62
C PRO A 321 4.68 -20.11 -20.53
N ARG A 322 3.64 -19.28 -20.46
CA ARG A 322 2.51 -19.52 -19.58
C ARG A 322 1.78 -20.78 -20.08
N PRO A 323 1.49 -21.77 -19.24
CA PRO A 323 0.66 -22.89 -19.67
C PRO A 323 -0.69 -22.36 -20.11
N LEU A 324 -1.13 -22.78 -21.29
CA LEU A 324 -2.49 -22.48 -21.76
C LEU A 324 -3.50 -23.12 -20.81
N PRO A 325 -4.64 -22.49 -20.57
CA PRO A 325 -5.71 -23.10 -19.78
C PRO A 325 -6.06 -24.47 -20.37
N GLU A 326 -6.13 -25.49 -19.54
CA GLU A 326 -6.59 -26.81 -19.95
C GLU A 326 -8.00 -26.68 -20.54
N GLY A 327 -8.16 -27.02 -21.82
CA GLY A 327 -9.44 -26.99 -22.53
C GLY A 327 -9.47 -26.11 -23.79
N THR A 328 -8.52 -25.21 -24.03
CA THR A 328 -8.54 -24.35 -25.24
C THR A 328 -8.17 -25.10 -26.53
N PHE A 329 -7.52 -26.25 -26.44
CA PHE A 329 -7.18 -27.05 -27.63
C PHE A 329 -8.31 -27.97 -28.12
N ASP A 330 -9.18 -28.41 -27.20
CA ASP A 330 -10.28 -29.33 -27.60
C ASP A 330 -11.43 -28.58 -28.29
N GLU A 331 -11.72 -27.33 -27.85
CA GLU A 331 -12.77 -26.52 -28.52
C GLU A 331 -12.33 -25.98 -29.90
N GLU A 332 -11.03 -25.58 -30.06
CA GLU A 332 -10.54 -25.11 -31.37
C GLU A 332 -10.40 -26.27 -32.40
N LEU A 333 -10.12 -27.48 -31.93
CA LEU A 333 -10.06 -28.65 -32.81
C LEU A 333 -11.45 -29.17 -33.21
N GLU A 334 -12.42 -29.14 -32.30
CA GLU A 334 -13.82 -29.46 -32.62
C GLU A 334 -14.42 -28.45 -33.61
N ASP A 335 -14.14 -27.13 -33.43
CA ASP A 335 -14.62 -26.10 -34.38
C ASP A 335 -13.94 -26.22 -35.77
N LEU A 336 -12.67 -26.63 -35.82
CA LEU A 336 -11.95 -26.87 -37.08
C LEU A 336 -12.44 -28.14 -37.78
N GLU A 337 -12.71 -29.24 -37.06
CA GLU A 337 -13.28 -30.45 -37.63
C GLU A 337 -14.71 -30.21 -38.15
N ASP A 338 -15.55 -29.48 -37.41
CA ASP A 338 -16.91 -29.10 -37.85
C ASP A 338 -16.89 -28.19 -39.07
N THR A 339 -15.90 -27.29 -39.20
CA THR A 339 -15.75 -26.40 -40.35
C THR A 339 -15.30 -27.17 -41.60
N VAL A 340 -14.35 -28.09 -41.46
CA VAL A 340 -13.86 -28.94 -42.54
C VAL A 340 -14.94 -29.91 -43.03
N VAL A 341 -15.77 -30.44 -42.13
CA VAL A 341 -16.89 -31.33 -42.50
C VAL A 341 -17.99 -30.55 -43.25
N ARG A 342 -18.30 -29.33 -42.84
CA ARG A 342 -19.28 -28.48 -43.54
C ARG A 342 -18.83 -28.07 -44.93
N GLU A 343 -17.55 -27.70 -45.12
CA GLU A 343 -17.01 -27.38 -46.45
C GLU A 343 -17.00 -28.59 -47.37
N ALA A 344 -16.74 -29.80 -46.85
CA ALA A 344 -16.77 -31.06 -47.62
C ALA A 344 -18.20 -31.44 -48.04
N ASP A 345 -19.23 -31.18 -47.22
CA ASP A 345 -20.64 -31.43 -47.55
C ASP A 345 -21.21 -30.41 -48.53
N GLU A 346 -20.74 -29.15 -48.52
CA GLU A 346 -21.12 -28.13 -49.52
C GLU A 346 -20.50 -28.40 -50.91
N GLU A 347 -19.27 -28.89 -50.98
CA GLU A 347 -18.67 -29.30 -52.27
C GLU A 347 -19.31 -30.58 -52.86
N ALA A 348 -19.81 -31.48 -52.00
CA ALA A 348 -20.50 -32.69 -52.46
C ALA A 348 -21.91 -32.47 -52.98
N SER A 349 -22.57 -31.31 -52.72
CA SER A 349 -23.94 -30.99 -53.14
C SER A 349 -24.02 -30.15 -54.41
N SER A 350 -22.88 -29.82 -55.04
CA SER A 350 -22.85 -28.97 -56.25
C SER A 350 -22.72 -29.70 -57.59
N ASP A 351 -22.74 -31.07 -57.60
CA ASP A 351 -22.73 -31.87 -58.84
C ASP A 351 -24.10 -32.49 -59.12
N GLU A 352 -25.03 -31.70 -59.63
CA GLU A 352 -26.13 -32.19 -60.48
C GLU A 352 -26.11 -31.45 -61.83
N PRO A 353 -26.31 -32.17 -62.97
CA PRO A 353 -26.04 -31.59 -64.28
C PRO A 353 -27.26 -30.84 -64.86
N ASP A 354 -26.90 -29.78 -65.56
CA ASP A 354 -27.73 -28.91 -66.37
C ASP A 354 -28.68 -29.67 -67.30
N THR A 355 -29.99 -29.44 -67.23
CA THR A 355 -30.92 -29.64 -68.29
C THR A 355 -31.29 -28.31 -68.88
N ILE A 356 -30.85 -28.18 -70.14
CA ILE A 356 -31.17 -27.08 -71.07
C ILE A 356 -32.64 -27.15 -71.47
N SER A 357 -33.35 -26.05 -71.49
CA SER A 357 -34.43 -25.75 -72.45
C SER A 357 -34.68 -24.24 -72.57
N PRO A 358 -34.99 -23.79 -73.79
CA PRO A 358 -34.82 -22.41 -74.21
C PRO A 358 -36.11 -21.62 -74.29
N ASP A 359 -35.92 -20.36 -74.68
CA ASP A 359 -36.94 -19.37 -75.17
C ASP A 359 -37.45 -18.40 -74.08
N VAL A 360 -37.33 -17.13 -74.24
CA VAL A 360 -37.83 -16.20 -75.23
C VAL A 360 -37.60 -14.76 -74.73
N LEU A 361 -36.94 -13.98 -75.57
CA LEU A 361 -37.15 -12.59 -75.96
C LEU A 361 -38.02 -11.66 -75.06
N GLY A 362 -37.47 -10.47 -74.82
CA GLY A 362 -38.31 -9.28 -74.72
C GLY A 362 -37.72 -8.13 -73.88
N GLU A 363 -37.06 -7.29 -74.57
CA GLU A 363 -37.13 -5.83 -74.68
C GLU A 363 -37.16 -4.95 -73.44
N SER A 364 -36.21 -4.11 -73.40
CA SER A 364 -36.17 -2.63 -73.54
C SER A 364 -36.58 -1.76 -72.36
N GLY A 365 -35.86 -0.76 -72.25
CA GLY A 365 -36.24 0.56 -71.74
C GLY A 365 -35.51 1.02 -70.53
N SER A 366 -34.40 1.68 -70.71
CA SER A 366 -34.19 3.14 -70.81
C SER A 366 -34.56 3.87 -69.47
N ASP A 367 -33.65 4.52 -69.02
CA ASP A 367 -33.38 5.93 -68.91
C ASP A 367 -33.28 6.52 -67.54
N SER A 368 -32.22 7.21 -67.51
CA SER A 368 -31.91 8.59 -66.99
C SER A 368 -31.94 8.81 -65.50
N ALA A 369 -30.80 9.18 -65.02
CA ALA A 369 -30.32 10.56 -64.84
C ALA A 369 -31.12 11.31 -63.79
N ASP A 370 -30.60 11.89 -62.83
CA ASP A 370 -29.84 13.16 -62.73
C ASP A 370 -29.60 13.55 -61.29
N GLU A 371 -28.44 14.04 -61.07
CA GLU A 371 -28.09 15.37 -60.54
C GLU A 371 -28.85 15.77 -59.27
N SER A 372 -28.29 16.34 -58.30
CA SER A 372 -27.26 17.38 -58.18
C SER A 372 -27.32 17.92 -56.74
N HIS A 373 -26.23 18.32 -56.36
CA HIS A 373 -25.84 19.65 -55.90
C HIS A 373 -26.07 20.10 -54.49
N ASN A 374 -24.97 20.42 -53.92
CA ASN A 374 -24.62 21.73 -53.28
C ASN A 374 -25.12 21.92 -51.87
N ASP A 375 -24.49 22.59 -51.04
CA ASP A 375 -23.25 23.42 -51.04
C ASP A 375 -23.17 24.13 -49.68
N ASP A 376 -22.02 24.49 -49.34
CA ASP A 376 -21.63 25.66 -48.54
C ASP A 376 -22.03 25.71 -47.05
N GLY A 377 -21.19 26.01 -46.21
CA GLY A 377 -20.14 27.04 -46.03
C GLY A 377 -19.99 27.20 -44.52
N ASP A 378 -18.95 27.32 -44.06
CA ASP A 378 -17.87 28.29 -44.02
C ASP A 378 -17.74 28.96 -42.66
N ASP A 379 -16.52 29.12 -42.26
CA ASP A 379 -15.92 30.15 -41.41
C ASP A 379 -16.13 30.05 -39.89
N GLY A 380 -15.14 30.14 -39.09
CA GLY A 380 -13.93 30.91 -39.15
C GLY A 380 -13.13 30.76 -37.84
N ASN A 381 -11.90 30.72 -38.02
CA ASN A 381 -10.77 30.81 -37.11
C ASN A 381 -10.43 32.30 -36.89
N PRO A 382 -9.41 32.69 -36.17
CA PRO A 382 -8.79 32.32 -34.91
C PRO A 382 -8.52 33.52 -33.95
N PRO A 383 -7.48 33.45 -33.05
CA PRO A 383 -7.34 34.32 -31.87
C PRO A 383 -6.58 35.63 -32.13
N PRO A 384 -6.38 36.44 -31.13
CA PRO A 384 -5.06 37.02 -31.04
C PRO A 384 -4.41 37.01 -29.65
N ALA A 385 -3.11 36.86 -29.73
CA ALA A 385 -2.09 37.19 -28.77
C ALA A 385 -2.04 38.70 -28.48
N GLY A 386 -1.52 39.05 -27.31
CA GLY A 386 -1.17 40.41 -26.96
C GLY A 386 -0.28 40.47 -25.72
N ALA A 387 0.98 40.68 -25.98
CA ALA A 387 2.07 40.89 -25.07
C ALA A 387 1.95 42.23 -24.27
N GLY A 388 2.71 42.31 -23.16
CA GLY A 388 2.99 43.57 -22.50
C GLY A 388 3.70 43.41 -21.16
N ALA A 389 4.91 43.36 -21.21
CA ALA A 389 6.09 43.80 -20.48
C ALA A 389 5.83 44.88 -19.38
N GLY A 390 6.59 44.80 -18.29
CA GLY A 390 6.79 45.90 -17.35
C GLY A 390 7.32 45.45 -15.98
N GLN A 391 8.61 45.33 -15.84
CA GLN A 391 9.37 45.61 -14.61
C GLN A 391 9.72 47.09 -14.58
N PRO A 392 10.31 47.70 -13.51
CA PRO A 392 10.63 47.27 -12.14
C PRO A 392 10.28 48.35 -11.07
N LEU A 393 10.25 47.95 -9.82
CA LEU A 393 11.02 48.58 -8.74
C LEU A 393 10.86 47.71 -7.48
#